data_13be28efac3d5788378286141b343c26
#
_entry.id   13be28efac3d5788378286141b343c26
#
_cell.length_a   1.000
_cell.length_b   1.000
_cell.length_c   1.000
_cell.angle_alpha   90.00
_cell.angle_beta   90.00
_cell.angle_gamma   90.00
#
_symmetry.space_group_name_H-M   'P 1'
#
loop_
_entity.id
_entity.type
_entity.pdbx_description
1 polymer ?
#
loop_
_entity_poly.entity_id
_entity_poly.type
_entity_poly.pdbx_seq_one_letter_code
_entity_poly.pdbx_strand_id
1 'polypeptide(L)'
;MRQTATFIQHLRRGVAGLFLLCCLAPLAQAQRLLEPSEYLKDPKFKELYVKALGPKAKTAWLATMDGPAPTTRKVRVIGSEFVLAAFCKNSDCGDNSAVLLYAADRGQLVGTIYEKGKTTLIGEPQPGLAIELNKLWKKEWRQQ
;
A
#
# COMPACT_ATOMS: atom_id res chain seq x y z
N MET A 1 67.91 -50.05 -34.04
CA MET A 1 67.02 -50.61 -35.09
C MET A 1 65.60 -50.09 -34.80
N ARG A 2 65.15 -49.24 -35.66
CA ARG A 2 63.81 -49.27 -36.38
C ARG A 2 62.64 -49.66 -35.50
N GLN A 3 61.57 -48.99 -35.46
CA GLN A 3 60.69 -48.19 -36.35
C GLN A 3 59.50 -47.84 -35.49
N THR A 4 58.74 -47.00 -35.67
CA THR A 4 58.05 -46.10 -36.59
C THR A 4 56.77 -45.63 -35.95
N ALA A 5 56.47 -44.41 -36.21
CA ALA A 5 55.31 -43.67 -35.94
C ALA A 5 53.95 -44.38 -36.12
N THR A 6 52.95 -44.01 -35.37
CA THR A 6 51.68 -43.76 -35.99
C THR A 6 50.93 -42.68 -35.20
N PHE A 7 50.69 -41.58 -35.86
CA PHE A 7 49.84 -40.44 -35.54
C PHE A 7 48.37 -40.86 -35.64
N ILE A 8 47.61 -40.74 -34.58
CA ILE A 8 46.17 -40.74 -34.72
C ILE A 8 45.63 -39.49 -34.01
N GLN A 9 45.32 -38.51 -34.84
CA GLN A 9 44.53 -37.32 -34.48
C GLN A 9 43.14 -37.76 -34.19
N HIS A 10 42.71 -37.66 -32.96
CA HIS A 10 41.28 -37.61 -32.62
C HIS A 10 40.84 -36.17 -32.42
N LEU A 11 40.25 -35.71 -33.49
CA LEU A 11 39.47 -34.50 -33.59
C LEU A 11 38.27 -34.58 -32.61
N ARG A 12 38.40 -34.03 -31.41
CA ARG A 12 37.26 -33.85 -30.52
C ARG A 12 36.63 -32.51 -30.81
N ARG A 13 35.53 -32.57 -31.52
CA ARG A 13 34.58 -31.47 -31.72
C ARG A 13 34.06 -31.01 -30.35
N GLY A 14 34.53 -29.83 -29.92
CA GLY A 14 33.96 -29.13 -28.78
C GLY A 14 32.57 -28.59 -29.14
N VAL A 15 31.56 -29.14 -28.53
CA VAL A 15 30.22 -28.57 -28.54
C VAL A 15 30.25 -27.41 -27.55
N ALA A 16 30.32 -26.20 -28.08
CA ALA A 16 30.13 -24.99 -27.29
C ALA A 16 28.65 -24.90 -26.87
N GLY A 17 28.37 -25.36 -25.65
CA GLY A 17 27.08 -25.16 -25.03
C GLY A 17 26.93 -23.69 -24.64
N LEU A 18 26.17 -22.96 -25.45
CA LEU A 18 25.73 -21.59 -25.15
C LEU A 18 24.71 -21.66 -24.04
N PHE A 19 25.14 -21.52 -22.78
CA PHE A 19 24.22 -21.32 -21.65
C PHE A 19 23.63 -19.93 -21.75
N LEU A 20 22.40 -19.84 -22.31
CA LEU A 20 21.55 -18.66 -22.22
C LEU A 20 21.13 -18.52 -20.76
N LEU A 21 21.85 -17.73 -19.97
CA LEU A 21 21.38 -17.26 -18.67
C LEU A 21 20.18 -16.33 -18.93
N CYS A 22 18.96 -16.87 -18.88
CA CYS A 22 17.76 -16.06 -18.74
C CYS A 22 17.82 -15.35 -17.39
N CYS A 23 18.27 -14.10 -17.39
CA CYS A 23 18.07 -13.17 -16.27
C CYS A 23 16.58 -12.95 -16.10
N LEU A 24 15.93 -13.76 -15.26
CA LEU A 24 14.60 -13.46 -14.71
C LEU A 24 14.77 -12.27 -13.76
N ALA A 25 14.77 -11.05 -14.31
CA ALA A 25 14.62 -9.86 -13.51
C ALA A 25 13.24 -9.97 -12.82
N PRO A 26 13.17 -9.88 -11.47
CA PRO A 26 11.88 -9.78 -10.82
C PRO A 26 11.25 -8.48 -11.32
N LEU A 27 10.13 -8.60 -12.01
CA LEU A 27 9.24 -7.47 -12.28
C LEU A 27 8.77 -6.98 -10.91
N ALA A 28 9.46 -5.98 -10.38
CA ALA A 28 8.97 -5.21 -9.26
C ALA A 28 7.67 -4.58 -9.75
N GLN A 29 6.55 -5.22 -9.43
CA GLN A 29 5.24 -4.64 -9.65
C GLN A 29 5.19 -3.38 -8.79
N ALA A 30 5.40 -2.23 -9.43
CA ALA A 30 5.10 -0.95 -8.82
C ALA A 30 3.64 -1.02 -8.37
N GLN A 31 3.41 -1.14 -7.06
CA GLN A 31 2.04 -1.14 -6.52
C GLN A 31 1.42 0.19 -6.92
N ARG A 32 0.48 0.12 -7.85
CA ARG A 32 -0.33 1.26 -8.23
C ARG A 32 -1.04 1.76 -6.98
N LEU A 33 -0.78 3.00 -6.61
CA LEU A 33 -1.51 3.65 -5.54
C LEU A 33 -2.93 3.90 -6.03
N LEU A 34 -3.89 3.31 -5.34
CA LEU A 34 -5.31 3.37 -5.68
C LEU A 34 -5.94 4.61 -5.06
N GLU A 35 -7.03 5.11 -5.65
CA GLU A 35 -7.90 6.05 -4.97
C GLU A 35 -8.52 5.40 -3.72
N PRO A 36 -8.82 6.16 -2.64
CA PRO A 36 -9.39 5.59 -1.42
C PRO A 36 -10.58 4.66 -1.64
N SER A 37 -11.53 5.06 -2.50
CA SER A 37 -12.72 4.26 -2.83
C SER A 37 -12.41 2.93 -3.53
N GLU A 38 -11.30 2.84 -4.26
CA GLU A 38 -10.89 1.61 -4.93
C GLU A 38 -10.47 0.51 -3.94
N TYR A 39 -9.95 0.89 -2.76
CA TYR A 39 -9.62 -0.09 -1.71
C TYR A 39 -10.86 -0.84 -1.20
N LEU A 40 -12.05 -0.27 -1.31
CA LEU A 40 -13.31 -0.94 -0.92
C LEU A 40 -13.64 -2.16 -1.80
N LYS A 41 -12.98 -2.31 -2.96
CA LYS A 41 -13.09 -3.50 -3.83
C LYS A 41 -12.29 -4.69 -3.30
N ASP A 42 -11.30 -4.43 -2.42
CA ASP A 42 -10.56 -5.48 -1.71
C ASP A 42 -11.38 -5.95 -0.50
N PRO A 43 -11.84 -7.21 -0.46
CA PRO A 43 -12.65 -7.73 0.65
C PRO A 43 -11.96 -7.61 2.01
N LYS A 44 -10.64 -7.82 2.06
CA LYS A 44 -9.85 -7.74 3.30
C LYS A 44 -9.78 -6.31 3.85
N PHE A 45 -9.51 -5.34 2.97
CA PHE A 45 -9.55 -3.94 3.37
C PHE A 45 -10.95 -3.54 3.85
N LYS A 46 -11.98 -3.90 3.07
CA LYS A 46 -13.38 -3.57 3.38
C LYS A 46 -13.80 -4.11 4.74
N GLU A 47 -13.45 -5.35 5.04
CA GLU A 47 -13.75 -5.98 6.35
C GLU A 47 -13.09 -5.19 7.49
N LEU A 48 -11.79 -4.90 7.39
CA LEU A 48 -11.05 -4.14 8.39
C LEU A 48 -11.63 -2.73 8.56
N TYR A 49 -11.99 -2.08 7.46
CA TYR A 49 -12.54 -0.74 7.46
C TYR A 49 -13.91 -0.67 8.13
N VAL A 50 -14.83 -1.56 7.76
CA VAL A 50 -16.17 -1.64 8.37
C VAL A 50 -16.07 -1.93 9.86
N LYS A 51 -15.17 -2.85 10.25
CA LYS A 51 -14.90 -3.15 11.66
C LYS A 51 -14.37 -1.92 12.41
N ALA A 52 -13.42 -1.20 11.83
CA ALA A 52 -12.84 0.00 12.44
C ALA A 52 -13.86 1.14 12.58
N LEU A 53 -14.73 1.31 11.58
CA LEU A 53 -15.82 2.32 11.62
C LEU A 53 -16.87 2.02 12.69
N GLY A 54 -17.15 0.75 12.95
CA GLY A 54 -18.22 0.34 13.84
C GLY A 54 -19.57 0.94 13.43
N PRO A 55 -20.29 1.64 14.33
CA PRO A 55 -21.59 2.27 14.03
C PRO A 55 -21.54 3.30 12.90
N LYS A 56 -20.39 3.95 12.69
CA LYS A 56 -20.19 4.94 11.62
C LYS A 56 -20.15 4.32 10.22
N ALA A 57 -20.06 3.01 10.08
CA ALA A 57 -20.12 2.33 8.78
C ALA A 57 -21.44 2.57 8.01
N LYS A 58 -22.48 3.05 8.69
CA LYS A 58 -23.77 3.43 8.09
C LYS A 58 -23.79 4.87 7.56
N THR A 59 -22.77 5.66 7.83
CA THR A 59 -22.64 7.04 7.34
C THR A 59 -22.26 7.00 5.86
N ALA A 60 -23.11 7.51 4.97
CA ALA A 60 -22.98 7.33 3.52
C ALA A 60 -21.59 7.70 2.98
N TRP A 61 -21.06 8.90 3.28
CA TRP A 61 -19.77 9.35 2.76
C TRP A 61 -18.58 8.54 3.29
N LEU A 62 -18.69 7.95 4.49
CA LEU A 62 -17.69 7.02 5.03
C LEU A 62 -17.83 5.66 4.34
N ALA A 63 -19.04 5.18 4.09
CA ALA A 63 -19.26 3.87 3.48
C ALA A 63 -18.76 3.78 2.02
N THR A 64 -18.77 4.88 1.28
CA THR A 64 -18.45 4.93 -0.15
C THR A 64 -17.07 5.50 -0.45
N MET A 65 -16.50 6.35 0.41
CA MET A 65 -15.26 7.09 0.18
C MET A 65 -15.20 7.79 -1.19
N ASP A 66 -16.35 8.22 -1.72
CA ASP A 66 -16.50 8.74 -3.09
C ASP A 66 -16.33 10.26 -3.20
N GLY A 67 -16.03 10.93 -2.12
CA GLY A 67 -15.74 12.36 -2.10
C GLY A 67 -14.31 12.68 -2.55
N PRO A 68 -13.98 13.99 -2.64
CA PRO A 68 -12.63 14.43 -2.97
C PRO A 68 -11.56 13.77 -2.10
N ALA A 69 -10.51 13.29 -2.73
CA ALA A 69 -9.42 12.59 -2.08
C ALA A 69 -8.07 12.92 -2.72
N PRO A 70 -7.05 13.30 -1.93
CA PRO A 70 -5.67 13.28 -2.40
C PRO A 70 -5.27 11.85 -2.77
N THR A 71 -4.33 11.71 -3.72
CA THR A 71 -3.78 10.41 -4.08
C THR A 71 -3.22 9.70 -2.86
N THR A 72 -3.57 8.44 -2.68
CA THR A 72 -3.00 7.61 -1.61
C THR A 72 -1.49 7.50 -1.76
N ARG A 73 -0.78 7.37 -0.67
CA ARG A 73 0.67 7.26 -0.69
C ARG A 73 1.21 6.41 0.47
N LYS A 74 2.39 5.86 0.27
CA LYS A 74 3.12 5.22 1.35
C LYS A 74 3.70 6.26 2.29
N VAL A 75 3.56 6.03 3.59
CA VAL A 75 4.11 6.86 4.66
C VAL A 75 4.76 5.99 5.73
N ARG A 76 5.80 6.51 6.36
CA ARG A 76 6.39 5.86 7.53
C ARG A 76 5.95 6.60 8.78
N VAL A 77 5.31 5.88 9.68
CA VAL A 77 4.79 6.42 10.94
C VAL A 77 5.29 5.54 12.08
N ILE A 78 5.99 6.12 13.04
CA ILE A 78 6.58 5.40 14.19
C ILE A 78 7.36 4.14 13.73
N GLY A 79 8.22 4.31 12.71
CA GLY A 79 9.05 3.22 12.18
C GLY A 79 8.35 2.18 11.31
N SER A 80 7.03 2.22 11.19
CA SER A 80 6.21 1.29 10.39
C SER A 80 5.72 1.92 9.09
N GLU A 81 5.66 1.14 8.01
CA GLU A 81 5.12 1.57 6.73
C GLU A 81 3.59 1.38 6.70
N PHE A 82 2.90 2.37 6.17
CA PHE A 82 1.45 2.37 5.96
C PHE A 82 1.13 2.96 4.59
N VAL A 83 -0.02 2.60 4.05
CA VAL A 83 -0.69 3.39 3.02
C VAL A 83 -1.55 4.44 3.73
N LEU A 84 -1.31 5.71 3.41
CA LEU A 84 -2.14 6.81 3.85
C LEU A 84 -3.23 7.05 2.80
N ALA A 85 -4.48 7.03 3.23
CA ALA A 85 -5.63 7.43 2.45
C ALA A 85 -6.34 8.57 3.15
N ALA A 86 -6.61 9.66 2.43
CA ALA A 86 -7.38 10.80 2.92
C ALA A 86 -8.57 11.02 1.99
N PHE A 87 -9.71 11.33 2.53
CA PHE A 87 -10.92 11.62 1.77
C PHE A 87 -11.88 12.47 2.60
N CYS A 88 -12.83 13.10 1.95
CA CYS A 88 -13.82 13.93 2.62
C CYS A 88 -15.22 13.71 2.03
N LYS A 89 -16.22 14.23 2.71
CA LYS A 89 -17.57 14.24 2.18
C LYS A 89 -17.66 15.22 1.01
N ASN A 90 -18.28 14.78 -0.08
CA ASN A 90 -18.44 15.62 -1.27
C ASN A 90 -19.12 16.96 -0.90
N SER A 91 -18.55 18.06 -1.41
CA SER A 91 -18.97 19.45 -1.17
C SER A 91 -18.92 19.91 0.30
N ASP A 92 -18.25 19.16 1.20
CA ASP A 92 -18.25 19.46 2.62
C ASP A 92 -16.94 19.01 3.33
N CYS A 93 -15.79 19.18 2.67
CA CYS A 93 -14.49 18.76 3.20
C CYS A 93 -14.05 19.53 4.46
N GLY A 94 -14.54 20.76 4.63
CA GLY A 94 -14.24 21.57 5.80
C GLY A 94 -14.77 20.98 7.09
N ASP A 95 -15.98 20.44 7.05
CA ASP A 95 -16.67 19.90 8.21
C ASP A 95 -16.65 18.37 8.30
N ASN A 96 -16.40 17.68 7.19
CA ASN A 96 -16.41 16.21 7.17
C ASN A 96 -15.23 15.66 6.36
N SER A 97 -14.21 15.18 7.04
CA SER A 97 -12.99 14.65 6.44
C SER A 97 -12.38 13.51 7.26
N ALA A 98 -11.59 12.66 6.61
CA ALA A 98 -10.97 11.52 7.24
C ALA A 98 -9.54 11.28 6.74
N VAL A 99 -8.74 10.65 7.57
CA VAL A 99 -7.43 10.09 7.24
C VAL A 99 -7.34 8.68 7.78
N LEU A 100 -6.89 7.75 6.94
CA LEU A 100 -6.66 6.36 7.29
C LEU A 100 -5.18 6.00 7.13
N LEU A 101 -4.71 5.11 7.98
CA LEU A 101 -3.44 4.41 7.85
C LEU A 101 -3.75 2.91 7.74
N TYR A 102 -3.36 2.31 6.62
CA TYR A 102 -3.58 0.90 6.31
C TYR A 102 -2.27 0.16 6.10
N ALA A 103 -2.12 -0.98 6.78
CA ALA A 103 -1.00 -1.90 6.62
C ALA A 103 -1.54 -3.30 6.32
N ALA A 104 -1.54 -3.68 5.04
CA ALA A 104 -2.11 -4.94 4.56
C ALA A 104 -1.39 -6.17 5.12
N ASP A 105 -0.07 -6.08 5.26
CA ASP A 105 0.81 -7.12 5.79
C ASP A 105 0.50 -7.49 7.25
N ARG A 106 0.05 -6.51 8.03
CA ARG A 106 -0.30 -6.67 9.44
C ARG A 106 -1.81 -6.75 9.71
N GLY A 107 -2.64 -6.64 8.67
CA GLY A 107 -4.09 -6.57 8.83
C GLY A 107 -4.53 -5.42 9.75
N GLN A 108 -3.82 -4.28 9.68
CA GLN A 108 -4.07 -3.13 10.54
C GLN A 108 -4.68 -1.99 9.74
N LEU A 109 -5.77 -1.45 10.26
CA LEU A 109 -6.39 -0.23 9.76
C LEU A 109 -6.79 0.64 10.94
N VAL A 110 -6.29 1.87 10.97
CA VAL A 110 -6.61 2.89 11.97
C VAL A 110 -6.87 4.21 11.27
N GLY A 111 -7.58 5.12 11.91
CA GLY A 111 -7.87 6.39 11.28
C GLY A 111 -8.40 7.45 12.23
N THR A 112 -8.52 8.65 11.66
CA THR A 112 -9.15 9.82 12.28
C THR A 112 -10.28 10.30 11.37
N ILE A 113 -11.47 10.47 11.94
CA ILE A 113 -12.62 11.07 11.29
C ILE A 113 -12.92 12.39 11.99
N TYR A 114 -13.06 13.44 11.19
CA TYR A 114 -13.53 14.75 11.66
C TYR A 114 -14.91 15.01 11.12
N GLU A 115 -15.86 15.32 12.00
CA GLU A 115 -17.24 15.64 11.67
C GLU A 115 -17.69 16.84 12.51
N LYS A 116 -17.91 17.97 11.85
CA LYS A 116 -18.49 19.19 12.47
C LYS A 116 -17.85 19.58 13.82
N GLY A 117 -16.53 19.71 13.84
CA GLY A 117 -15.77 20.08 15.03
C GLY A 117 -15.38 18.92 15.95
N LYS A 118 -15.88 17.69 15.70
CA LYS A 118 -15.60 16.52 16.53
C LYS A 118 -14.63 15.56 15.82
N THR A 119 -13.56 15.19 16.50
CA THR A 119 -12.64 14.16 16.06
C THR A 119 -12.98 12.81 16.69
N THR A 120 -13.00 11.76 15.89
CA THR A 120 -13.21 10.37 16.32
C THR A 120 -12.04 9.52 15.80
N LEU A 121 -11.39 8.77 16.68
CA LEU A 121 -10.41 7.74 16.28
C LEU A 121 -11.14 6.44 15.96
N ILE A 122 -10.68 5.73 14.93
CA ILE A 122 -11.21 4.43 14.53
C ILE A 122 -10.10 3.38 14.44
N GLY A 123 -10.44 2.11 14.65
CA GLY A 123 -9.49 1.00 14.61
C GLY A 123 -8.57 0.90 15.83
N GLU A 124 -8.89 1.59 16.92
CA GLU A 124 -8.18 1.51 18.23
C GLU A 124 -6.67 1.76 18.12
N PRO A 125 -6.21 2.90 17.57
CA PRO A 125 -4.80 3.20 17.45
C PRO A 125 -4.13 3.30 18.82
N GLN A 126 -2.91 2.80 18.93
CA GLN A 126 -2.05 3.05 20.09
C GLN A 126 -1.84 4.57 20.31
N PRO A 127 -1.62 5.05 21.53
CA PRO A 127 -1.55 6.48 21.83
C PRO A 127 -0.57 7.29 20.94
N GLY A 128 0.62 6.75 20.67
CA GLY A 128 1.57 7.39 19.76
C GLY A 128 1.04 7.51 18.33
N LEU A 129 0.38 6.46 17.83
CA LEU A 129 -0.19 6.46 16.49
C LEU A 129 -1.41 7.40 16.39
N ALA A 130 -2.20 7.54 17.45
CA ALA A 130 -3.29 8.49 17.54
C ALA A 130 -2.81 9.96 17.42
N ILE A 131 -1.67 10.29 18.02
CA ILE A 131 -1.04 11.61 17.90
C ILE A 131 -0.62 11.86 16.44
N GLU A 132 0.03 10.89 15.80
CA GLU A 132 0.47 11.02 14.41
C GLU A 132 -0.70 11.10 13.43
N LEU A 133 -1.77 10.34 13.65
CA LEU A 133 -3.01 10.45 12.88
C LEU A 133 -3.59 11.87 12.91
N ASN A 134 -3.61 12.51 14.08
CA ASN A 134 -4.08 13.88 14.19
C ASN A 134 -3.18 14.89 13.45
N LYS A 135 -1.86 14.70 13.50
CA LYS A 135 -0.91 15.52 12.72
C LYS A 135 -1.13 15.34 11.22
N LEU A 136 -1.26 14.10 10.76
CA LEU A 136 -1.53 13.78 9.35
C LEU A 136 -2.85 14.40 8.90
N TRP A 137 -3.93 14.25 9.68
CA TRP A 137 -5.21 14.86 9.37
C TRP A 137 -5.11 16.39 9.24
N LYS A 138 -4.41 17.08 10.16
CA LYS A 138 -4.19 18.52 10.07
C LYS A 138 -3.42 18.90 8.81
N LYS A 139 -2.40 18.10 8.44
CA LYS A 139 -1.62 18.32 7.23
C LYS A 139 -2.45 18.18 5.97
N GLU A 140 -3.33 17.19 5.89
CA GLU A 140 -4.17 16.97 4.70
C GLU A 140 -5.28 18.01 4.56
N TRP A 141 -5.88 18.47 5.66
CA TRP A 141 -7.13 19.22 5.62
C TRP A 141 -7.08 20.64 6.21
N ARG A 142 -5.98 21.04 6.83
CA ARG A 142 -5.86 22.35 7.50
C ARG A 142 -4.65 23.18 7.09
N GLN A 143 -3.80 22.71 6.20
CA GLN A 143 -2.60 23.43 5.73
C GLN A 143 -2.71 23.86 4.26
N GLN A 144 -3.92 24.01 3.75
CA GLN A 144 -4.16 24.57 2.43
C GLN A 144 -4.23 26.09 2.49
#